data_2a68ca985f37ff7ed13d43e313c0d53b
#
_entry.id   2a68ca985f37ff7ed13d43e313c0d53b
#
_cell.length_a   1.000
_cell.length_b   1.000
_cell.length_c   1.000
_cell.angle_alpha   90.00
_cell.angle_beta   90.00
_cell.angle_gamma   90.00
#
_symmetry.space_group_name_H-M   'P 1'
#
loop_
_entity.id
_entity.type
_entity.pdbx_description
1 polymer ?
#
loop_
_entity_poly.entity_id
_entity_poly.type
_entity_poly.pdbx_seq_one_letter_code
_entity_poly.pdbx_strand_id
1 'polypeptide(L)'
;MNCRRGDIVLVLFPDSNLRTSKRRPALVVQADRLGLGLPQTVVAMITSNTERAGHASRVLVRVASLSGRQSGLLTDSVIMTDNLATVRDNEIDRALGTLPDLADVDAALRMTLAL
;
A
#
# COMPACT_ATOMS: atom_id res chain seq x y z
N MET A 1 -3.77 12.82 -9.08
CA MET A 1 -2.37 12.52 -8.76
C MET A 1 -1.90 11.32 -9.56
N ASN A 2 -0.78 11.43 -10.23
CA ASN A 2 -0.23 10.32 -11.02
C ASN A 2 0.66 9.45 -10.12
N CYS A 3 0.09 8.37 -9.62
CA CYS A 3 0.82 7.41 -8.82
C CYS A 3 1.39 6.31 -9.71
N ARG A 4 2.57 5.82 -9.34
CA ARG A 4 3.21 4.68 -9.97
C ARG A 4 3.15 3.47 -9.05
N ARG A 5 3.15 2.30 -9.63
CA ARG A 5 3.25 1.06 -8.85
C ARG A 5 4.51 1.12 -7.98
N GLY A 6 4.34 0.82 -6.70
CA GLY A 6 5.42 0.93 -5.71
C GLY A 6 5.43 2.22 -4.92
N ASP A 7 4.67 3.23 -5.31
CA ASP A 7 4.53 4.44 -4.50
C ASP A 7 3.78 4.12 -3.22
N ILE A 8 4.24 4.71 -2.12
CA ILE A 8 3.53 4.68 -0.84
C ILE A 8 2.83 6.01 -0.67
N VAL A 9 1.52 5.95 -0.50
CA VAL A 9 0.65 7.12 -0.49
C VAL A 9 -0.18 7.15 0.79
N LEU A 10 -0.61 8.35 1.19
CA LEU A 10 -1.62 8.52 2.24
C LEU A 10 -2.98 8.58 1.58
N VAL A 11 -3.87 7.69 2.01
CA VAL A 11 -5.24 7.65 1.51
C VAL A 11 -6.22 7.92 2.64
N LEU A 12 -7.35 8.56 2.29
CA LEU A 12 -8.49 8.68 3.18
C LEU A 12 -9.24 7.36 3.19
N PHE A 13 -9.28 6.72 4.34
CA PHE A 13 -9.91 5.42 4.49
C PHE A 13 -11.01 5.52 5.55
N PRO A 14 -12.25 5.06 5.24
CA PRO A 14 -13.32 5.14 6.21
C PRO A 14 -13.05 4.22 7.41
N ASP A 15 -13.38 4.71 8.60
CA ASP A 15 -13.35 3.88 9.78
C ASP A 15 -14.52 2.89 9.76
N SER A 16 -14.45 1.87 10.61
CA SER A 16 -15.48 0.83 10.66
C SER A 16 -16.88 1.35 10.97
N ASN A 17 -17.00 2.53 11.60
CA ASN A 17 -18.28 3.16 11.87
C ASN A 17 -18.87 3.92 10.67
N LEU A 18 -18.12 4.08 9.59
CA LEU A 18 -18.48 4.78 8.35
C LEU A 18 -18.83 6.28 8.55
N ARG A 19 -18.56 6.84 9.72
CA ARG A 19 -18.84 8.25 10.03
C ARG A 19 -17.60 9.12 9.98
N THR A 20 -16.46 8.53 10.27
CA THR A 20 -15.17 9.20 10.27
C THR A 20 -14.22 8.49 9.32
N SER A 21 -13.16 9.18 8.95
CA SER A 21 -12.10 8.61 8.13
C SER A 21 -10.76 9.02 8.68
N LYS A 22 -9.75 8.21 8.39
CA LYS A 22 -8.36 8.47 8.78
C LYS A 22 -7.49 8.40 7.54
N ARG A 23 -6.42 9.18 7.55
CA ARG A 23 -5.36 9.02 6.57
C ARG A 23 -4.51 7.82 6.96
N ARG A 24 -4.38 6.87 6.05
CA ARG A 24 -3.61 5.66 6.25
C ARG A 24 -2.64 5.46 5.12
N PRO A 25 -1.42 4.95 5.39
CA PRO A 25 -0.51 4.62 4.31
C PRO A 25 -1.00 3.40 3.54
N ALA A 26 -0.73 3.40 2.25
CA ALA A 26 -1.04 2.31 1.36
C ALA A 26 0.00 2.23 0.25
N LEU A 27 0.20 1.02 -0.26
CA LEU A 27 1.11 0.78 -1.38
C LEU A 27 0.31 0.69 -2.67
N VAL A 28 0.71 1.46 -3.67
CA VAL A 28 0.11 1.33 -5.01
C VAL A 28 0.58 0.03 -5.64
N VAL A 29 -0.36 -0.86 -5.91
CA VAL A 29 -0.08 -2.17 -6.52
C VAL A 29 -0.63 -2.27 -7.94
N GLN A 30 -1.44 -1.31 -8.37
CA GLN A 30 -1.98 -1.27 -9.71
C GLN A 30 -0.87 -1.10 -10.74
N ALA A 31 -1.00 -1.78 -11.88
CA ALA A 31 -0.06 -1.62 -12.99
C ALA A 31 -0.06 -0.17 -13.49
N ASP A 32 1.13 0.34 -13.83
CA ASP A 32 1.31 1.75 -14.21
C ASP A 32 0.47 2.16 -15.41
N ARG A 33 0.28 1.25 -16.34
CA ARG A 33 -0.40 1.55 -17.59
C ARG A 33 -1.71 0.81 -17.75
N LEU A 34 -2.43 0.66 -16.65
CA LEU A 34 -3.76 0.09 -16.76
C LEU A 34 -4.68 0.98 -17.61
N GLY A 35 -4.39 2.25 -17.70
CA GLY A 35 -4.64 3.13 -18.86
C GLY A 35 -6.07 3.32 -19.31
N LEU A 36 -7.05 3.08 -18.46
CA LEU A 36 -8.45 3.12 -18.89
C LEU A 36 -9.10 4.49 -18.64
N GLY A 37 -8.31 5.49 -18.26
CA GLY A 37 -8.84 6.82 -17.95
C GLY A 37 -9.72 6.85 -16.71
N LEU A 38 -9.73 5.79 -15.93
CA LEU A 38 -10.50 5.75 -14.69
C LEU A 38 -9.75 6.48 -13.58
N PRO A 39 -10.41 7.40 -12.86
CA PRO A 39 -9.75 8.18 -11.80
C PRO A 39 -9.70 7.38 -10.50
N GLN A 40 -9.11 6.18 -10.53
CA GLN A 40 -9.04 5.28 -9.40
C GLN A 40 -7.74 4.47 -9.42
N THR A 41 -7.34 3.97 -8.27
CA THR A 41 -6.09 3.23 -8.09
C THR A 41 -6.29 2.09 -7.09
N VAL A 42 -5.76 0.91 -7.43
CA VAL A 42 -5.77 -0.24 -6.52
C VAL A 42 -4.55 -0.17 -5.62
N VAL A 43 -4.79 -0.27 -4.32
CA VAL A 43 -3.75 -0.17 -3.28
C VAL A 43 -3.84 -1.34 -2.31
N ALA A 44 -2.72 -1.65 -1.66
CA ALA A 44 -2.65 -2.56 -0.51
C ALA A 44 -2.47 -1.74 0.75
N MET A 45 -3.29 -1.99 1.76
CA MET A 45 -3.23 -1.23 3.00
C MET A 45 -1.98 -1.59 3.79
N ILE A 46 -1.47 -0.61 4.54
CA ILE A 46 -0.27 -0.74 5.37
C ILE A 46 -0.67 -0.47 6.82
N THR A 47 -0.19 -1.31 7.73
CA THR A 47 -0.42 -1.15 9.16
C THR A 47 0.91 -1.02 9.90
N SER A 48 0.94 -0.21 10.97
CA SER A 48 2.08 -0.14 11.89
C SER A 48 2.05 -1.26 12.94
N ASN A 49 1.01 -2.07 12.97
CA ASN A 49 0.93 -3.21 13.87
C ASN A 49 1.74 -4.38 13.31
N THR A 50 3.00 -4.50 13.75
CA THR A 50 3.93 -5.52 13.26
C THR A 50 3.55 -6.94 13.71
N GLU A 51 2.63 -7.10 14.65
CA GLU A 51 2.09 -8.42 15.01
C GLU A 51 1.33 -9.06 13.85
N ARG A 52 0.90 -8.27 12.88
CA ARG A 52 0.22 -8.77 11.68
C ARG A 52 1.17 -9.33 10.62
N ALA A 53 2.47 -9.25 10.83
CA ALA A 53 3.45 -9.89 9.97
C ALA A 53 3.43 -11.42 10.13
N GLY A 54 4.24 -12.12 9.36
CA GLY A 54 4.42 -13.57 9.51
C GLY A 54 3.47 -14.43 8.68
N HIS A 55 2.77 -13.85 7.73
CA HIS A 55 1.93 -14.57 6.77
C HIS A 55 2.48 -14.39 5.36
N ALA A 56 2.24 -15.37 4.50
CA ALA A 56 2.71 -15.34 3.12
C ALA A 56 2.11 -14.18 2.31
N SER A 57 0.94 -13.67 2.74
CA SER A 57 0.25 -12.53 2.12
C SER A 57 0.75 -11.17 2.63
N ARG A 58 1.71 -11.14 3.55
CA ARG A 58 2.12 -9.91 4.23
C ARG A 58 3.60 -9.68 4.14
N VAL A 59 4.00 -8.41 3.99
CA VAL A 59 5.39 -8.01 3.81
C VAL A 59 5.77 -7.02 4.90
N LEU A 60 6.75 -7.41 5.72
CA LEU A 60 7.30 -6.52 6.74
C LEU A 60 8.28 -5.55 6.08
N VAL A 61 8.11 -4.27 6.37
CA VAL A 61 9.03 -3.21 5.96
C VAL A 61 9.66 -2.63 7.21
N ARG A 62 10.96 -2.83 7.37
CA ARG A 62 11.70 -2.24 8.50
C ARG A 62 12.18 -0.86 8.08
N VAL A 63 11.87 0.13 8.90
CA VAL A 63 12.19 1.54 8.59
C VAL A 63 13.70 1.77 8.48
N ALA A 64 14.51 1.00 9.18
CA ALA A 64 15.97 1.10 9.12
C ALA A 64 16.59 0.43 7.89
N SER A 65 15.83 -0.36 7.13
CA SER A 65 16.31 -0.98 5.89
C SER A 65 16.44 0.05 4.77
N LEU A 66 17.13 -0.30 3.70
CA LEU A 66 17.21 0.54 2.50
C LEU A 66 15.83 0.85 1.94
N SER A 67 15.00 -0.17 1.77
CA SER A 67 13.63 0.01 1.31
C SER A 67 12.81 0.86 2.26
N GLY A 68 12.97 0.65 3.57
CA GLY A 68 12.26 1.42 4.59
C GLY A 68 12.60 2.90 4.55
N ARG A 69 13.86 3.23 4.30
CA ARG A 69 14.29 4.65 4.22
C ARG A 69 13.66 5.38 3.03
N GLN A 70 13.46 4.69 1.93
CA GLN A 70 12.88 5.28 0.73
C GLN A 70 11.35 5.29 0.76
N SER A 71 10.75 4.47 1.63
CA SER A 71 9.29 4.31 1.71
C SER A 71 8.56 5.54 2.25
N GLY A 72 9.24 6.36 3.03
CA GLY A 72 8.62 7.48 3.74
C GLY A 72 7.82 7.07 4.97
N LEU A 73 7.82 5.79 5.33
CA LEU A 73 7.16 5.31 6.55
C LEU A 73 7.97 5.71 7.78
N LEU A 74 7.26 6.03 8.87
CA LEU A 74 7.89 6.53 10.11
C LEU A 74 8.26 5.42 11.07
N THR A 75 7.62 4.26 10.96
CA THR A 75 7.85 3.10 11.83
C THR A 75 7.85 1.83 11.00
N ASP A 76 8.37 0.75 11.58
CA ASP A 76 8.24 -0.58 10.99
C ASP A 76 6.77 -0.85 10.70
N SER A 77 6.48 -1.38 9.53
CA SER A 77 5.11 -1.52 9.03
C SER A 77 4.96 -2.82 8.27
N VAL A 78 3.71 -3.21 8.08
CA VAL A 78 3.34 -4.42 7.35
C VAL A 78 2.44 -4.05 6.18
N ILE A 79 2.84 -4.43 4.98
CA ILE A 79 2.01 -4.31 3.79
C ILE A 79 1.11 -5.54 3.75
N MET A 80 -0.19 -5.31 3.71
CA MET A 80 -1.19 -6.37 3.71
C MET A 80 -1.74 -6.55 2.30
N THR A 81 -1.20 -7.52 1.56
CA THR A 81 -1.72 -7.81 0.21
C THR A 81 -3.08 -8.50 0.25
N ASP A 82 -3.48 -8.99 1.42
CA ASP A 82 -4.82 -9.52 1.66
C ASP A 82 -5.83 -8.44 2.08
N ASN A 83 -5.43 -7.18 2.06
CA ASN A 83 -6.30 -6.04 2.31
C ASN A 83 -6.13 -5.02 1.18
N LEU A 84 -6.72 -5.35 0.03
CA LEU A 84 -6.68 -4.53 -1.16
C LEU A 84 -7.91 -3.63 -1.20
N ALA A 85 -7.72 -2.43 -1.70
CA ALA A 85 -8.81 -1.47 -1.87
C ALA A 85 -8.62 -0.73 -3.19
N THR A 86 -9.73 -0.36 -3.82
CA THR A 86 -9.73 0.58 -4.93
C THR A 86 -10.14 1.94 -4.36
N VAL A 87 -9.28 2.92 -4.51
CA VAL A 87 -9.52 4.28 -4.02
C VAL A 87 -9.63 5.23 -5.20
N ARG A 88 -10.40 6.29 -5.03
CA ARG A 88 -10.48 7.36 -6.02
C ARG A 88 -9.23 8.22 -5.93
N ASP A 89 -8.81 8.79 -7.05
CA ASP A 89 -7.63 9.65 -7.07
C ASP A 89 -7.75 10.83 -6.11
N ASN A 90 -8.96 11.37 -5.92
CA ASN A 90 -9.17 12.47 -4.97
C ASN A 90 -9.16 12.03 -3.49
N GLU A 91 -9.11 10.73 -3.23
CA GLU A 91 -8.94 10.19 -1.87
C GLU A 91 -7.45 10.00 -1.52
N ILE A 92 -6.56 10.20 -2.47
CA ILE A 92 -5.13 10.15 -2.25
C ILE A 92 -4.67 11.55 -1.86
N ASP A 93 -4.17 11.69 -0.62
CA ASP A 93 -3.73 12.98 -0.11
C ASP A 93 -2.37 13.35 -0.69
N ARG A 94 -1.38 12.46 -0.57
CA ARG A 94 -0.02 12.69 -1.07
C ARG A 94 0.78 11.40 -1.11
N ALA A 95 1.89 11.45 -1.84
CA ALA A 95 2.90 10.40 -1.81
C ALA A 95 3.84 10.62 -0.62
N LEU A 96 4.19 9.54 0.08
CA LEU A 96 5.16 9.55 1.18
C LEU A 96 6.54 9.16 0.69
N GLY A 97 6.62 8.27 -0.25
CA GLY A 97 7.85 7.72 -0.78
C GLY A 97 7.58 6.60 -1.76
N THR A 98 8.56 5.73 -1.93
CA THR A 98 8.45 4.61 -2.85
C THR A 98 9.12 3.37 -2.25
N LEU A 99 8.63 2.19 -2.66
CA LEU A 99 9.26 0.92 -2.35
C LEU A 99 9.96 0.44 -3.63
N PRO A 100 11.29 0.53 -3.68
CA PRO A 100 12.00 0.31 -4.95
C PRO A 100 12.04 -1.15 -5.38
N ASP A 101 12.01 -2.08 -4.44
CA ASP A 101 12.01 -3.52 -4.72
C ASP A 101 10.64 -4.09 -4.35
N LEU A 102 9.94 -4.61 -5.34
CA LEU A 102 8.59 -5.15 -5.18
C LEU A 102 8.57 -6.69 -5.24
N ALA A 103 9.71 -7.36 -5.21
CA ALA A 103 9.76 -8.81 -5.35
C ALA A 103 8.95 -9.53 -4.26
N ASP A 104 9.09 -9.10 -3.00
CA ASP A 104 8.34 -9.69 -1.89
C ASP A 104 6.85 -9.38 -1.98
N VAL A 105 6.51 -8.18 -2.42
CA VAL A 105 5.11 -7.79 -2.64
C VAL A 105 4.48 -8.63 -3.75
N ASP A 106 5.19 -8.83 -4.85
CA ASP A 106 4.71 -9.65 -5.96
C ASP A 106 4.48 -11.09 -5.51
N ALA A 107 5.41 -11.66 -4.74
CA ALA A 107 5.24 -13.01 -4.19
C ALA A 107 4.02 -13.10 -3.27
N ALA A 108 3.83 -12.10 -2.40
CA ALA A 108 2.68 -12.06 -1.50
C ALA A 108 1.35 -11.92 -2.27
N LEU A 109 1.32 -11.10 -3.31
CA LEU A 109 0.15 -10.94 -4.16
C LEU A 109 -0.20 -12.24 -4.89
N ARG A 110 0.81 -12.98 -5.39
CA ARG A 110 0.57 -14.27 -6.02
C ARG A 110 -0.05 -15.25 -5.05
N MET A 111 0.40 -15.28 -3.81
CA MET A 111 -0.19 -16.14 -2.77
C MET A 111 -1.62 -15.72 -2.45
N THR A 112 -1.87 -14.43 -2.30
CA THR A 112 -3.20 -13.91 -1.96
C THR A 112 -4.21 -14.18 -3.07
N LEU A 113 -3.79 -14.02 -4.32
CA LEU A 113 -4.69 -14.06 -5.49
C LEU A 113 -4.59 -15.38 -6.27
N ALA A 114 -3.76 -16.31 -5.84
CA ALA A 114 -3.54 -17.61 -6.50
C ALA A 114 -3.09 -17.45 -7.97
N LEU A 115 -2.12 -16.60 -8.18
CA LEU A 115 -1.57 -16.33 -9.51
C LEU A 115 -0.32 -17.16 -9.80
#